data_a2b29958a7a675dd243c1121e28569ac
#
_entry.id   a2b29958a7a675dd243c1121e28569ac
#
_cell.length_a   1.000
_cell.length_b   1.000
_cell.length_c   1.000
_cell.angle_alpha   90.00
_cell.angle_beta   90.00
_cell.angle_gamma   90.00
#
_symmetry.space_group_name_H-M   'P 1'
#
loop_
_entity.id
_entity.type
_entity.pdbx_description
1 polymer ?
#
loop_
_entity_poly.entity_id
_entity_poly.type
_entity_poly.pdbx_seq_one_letter_code
_entity_poly.pdbx_strand_id
1 'polypeptide(L)'
;RVLFRSPRLSDLINDLFGTDINLPIQSYGFFLAMAFFVAGIFLRSELIRKEKLGEIQPTKKKVTIGNPPSFVEMLITFLTSFILGFKIIGLVTYYDQVIANPQAFVFSLEGSWLGGITIAMLATSYQYYIQNKNKLKVPKIEEIIVPAKDQMWPVIFIAVIFGIIGAKIFHQLENMGDFLADPIGSLFSFSGLTFYGGLIVATGAVGYYGEKNGIKWEHMADAVAPSLIIAYGT
;
A
#
# COMPACT_ATOMS: atom_id res chain seq x y z
N ARG A 1 -9.38 -17.13 21.54
CA ARG A 1 -8.30 -18.16 21.77
C ARG A 1 -7.96 -18.97 20.50
N VAL A 2 -8.88 -19.15 19.55
CA VAL A 2 -8.64 -19.90 18.30
C VAL A 2 -7.68 -19.13 17.36
N LEU A 3 -7.86 -17.82 17.20
CA LEU A 3 -7.02 -16.96 16.33
C LEU A 3 -5.50 -17.03 16.63
N PHE A 4 -5.12 -17.26 17.89
CA PHE A 4 -3.70 -17.38 18.29
C PHE A 4 -3.10 -18.76 18.02
N ARG A 5 -3.92 -19.74 17.68
CA ARG A 5 -3.46 -21.11 17.36
C ARG A 5 -3.30 -21.37 15.87
N SER A 6 -3.89 -20.53 15.04
CA SER A 6 -3.95 -20.72 13.56
C SER A 6 -3.02 -19.72 12.87
N PRO A 7 -1.74 -20.09 12.63
CA PRO A 7 -0.76 -19.19 12.00
C PRO A 7 -1.12 -18.86 10.57
N ARG A 8 -1.91 -19.71 9.91
CA ARG A 8 -2.39 -19.49 8.54
C ARG A 8 -3.90 -19.29 8.52
N LEU A 9 -4.38 -18.51 7.56
CA LEU A 9 -5.81 -18.31 7.34
C LEU A 9 -6.53 -19.62 7.02
N SER A 10 -5.87 -20.52 6.27
CA SER A 10 -6.38 -21.85 5.99
C SER A 10 -6.63 -22.67 7.26
N ASP A 11 -5.74 -22.60 8.25
CA ASP A 11 -5.92 -23.33 9.51
C ASP A 11 -7.19 -22.86 10.23
N LEU A 12 -7.42 -21.53 10.23
CA LEU A 12 -8.63 -20.95 10.79
C LEU A 12 -9.91 -21.41 10.05
N ILE A 13 -9.87 -21.42 8.72
CA ILE A 13 -11.00 -21.86 7.88
C ILE A 13 -11.26 -23.35 8.10
N ASN A 14 -10.21 -24.19 8.12
CA ASN A 14 -10.32 -25.63 8.33
C ASN A 14 -10.90 -25.95 9.71
N ASP A 15 -10.45 -25.23 10.76
CA ASP A 15 -10.97 -25.39 12.12
C ASP A 15 -12.45 -24.98 12.24
N LEU A 16 -12.90 -23.96 11.50
CA LEU A 16 -14.27 -23.46 11.57
C LEU A 16 -15.24 -24.25 10.70
N PHE A 17 -14.80 -24.68 9.52
CA PHE A 17 -15.69 -25.28 8.50
C PHE A 17 -15.41 -26.77 8.22
N GLY A 18 -14.37 -27.35 8.85
CA GLY A 18 -13.99 -28.75 8.63
C GLY A 18 -13.49 -29.03 7.20
N THR A 19 -12.92 -28.02 6.55
CA THR A 19 -12.34 -28.12 5.20
C THR A 19 -10.87 -28.51 5.27
N ASP A 20 -10.31 -28.96 4.15
CA ASP A 20 -8.87 -29.25 4.01
C ASP A 20 -8.28 -28.33 2.92
N ILE A 21 -8.33 -27.03 3.19
CA ILE A 21 -7.78 -25.99 2.29
C ILE A 21 -6.39 -25.62 2.79
N ASN A 22 -5.44 -25.47 1.88
CA ASN A 22 -4.09 -25.01 2.22
C ASN A 22 -3.79 -23.71 1.45
N LEU A 23 -3.81 -22.56 2.15
CA LEU A 23 -3.55 -21.24 1.57
C LEU A 23 -2.26 -20.67 2.17
N PRO A 24 -1.35 -20.11 1.36
CA PRO A 24 -0.10 -19.50 1.83
C PRO A 24 -0.31 -18.10 2.41
N ILE A 25 -1.44 -17.88 3.10
CA ILE A 25 -1.81 -16.58 3.66
C ILE A 25 -1.65 -16.66 5.18
N GLN A 26 -0.75 -15.86 5.72
CA GLN A 26 -0.62 -15.72 7.17
C GLN A 26 -1.81 -14.96 7.74
N SER A 27 -2.41 -15.49 8.81
CA SER A 27 -3.58 -14.89 9.47
C SER A 27 -3.32 -13.44 9.88
N TYR A 28 -2.16 -13.17 10.47
CA TYR A 28 -1.77 -11.81 10.88
C TYR A 28 -1.76 -10.82 9.70
N GLY A 29 -1.12 -11.21 8.58
CA GLY A 29 -1.06 -10.35 7.38
C GLY A 29 -2.44 -10.11 6.77
N PHE A 30 -3.30 -11.12 6.78
CA PHE A 30 -4.69 -10.98 6.31
C PHE A 30 -5.49 -10.00 7.16
N PHE A 31 -5.48 -10.16 8.49
CA PHE A 31 -6.21 -9.26 9.37
C PHE A 31 -5.64 -7.84 9.34
N LEU A 32 -4.32 -7.69 9.21
CA LEU A 32 -3.70 -6.38 9.02
C LEU A 32 -4.17 -5.69 7.73
N ALA A 33 -4.24 -6.43 6.62
CA ALA A 33 -4.76 -5.91 5.35
C ALA A 33 -6.24 -5.53 5.46
N MET A 34 -7.05 -6.35 6.15
CA MET A 34 -8.45 -6.05 6.44
C MET A 34 -8.60 -4.80 7.30
N ALA A 35 -7.75 -4.62 8.31
CA ALA A 35 -7.74 -3.43 9.15
C ALA A 35 -7.50 -2.15 8.33
N PHE A 36 -6.53 -2.17 7.41
CA PHE A 36 -6.29 -1.05 6.49
C PHE A 36 -7.47 -0.82 5.54
N PHE A 37 -8.09 -1.87 5.04
CA PHE A 37 -9.25 -1.75 4.17
C PHE A 37 -10.44 -1.11 4.88
N VAL A 38 -10.74 -1.58 6.08
CA VAL A 38 -11.83 -1.04 6.92
C VAL A 38 -11.52 0.41 7.31
N ALA A 39 -10.28 0.70 7.76
CA ALA A 39 -9.85 2.06 8.03
C ALA A 39 -10.03 2.98 6.82
N GLY A 40 -9.74 2.49 5.62
CA GLY A 40 -9.96 3.24 4.37
C GLY A 40 -11.42 3.62 4.15
N ILE A 41 -12.35 2.68 4.37
CA ILE A 41 -13.78 2.95 4.24
C ILE A 41 -14.22 4.05 5.21
N PHE A 42 -13.77 3.98 6.47
CA PHE A 42 -14.09 4.99 7.47
C PHE A 42 -13.45 6.34 7.15
N LEU A 43 -12.18 6.37 6.76
CA LEU A 43 -11.50 7.59 6.33
C LEU A 43 -12.23 8.26 5.16
N ARG A 44 -12.63 7.46 4.16
CA ARG A 44 -13.42 7.97 3.02
C ARG A 44 -14.74 8.59 3.47
N SER A 45 -15.43 7.93 4.39
CA SER A 45 -16.70 8.42 4.95
C SER A 45 -16.51 9.74 5.70
N GLU A 46 -15.45 9.85 6.53
CA GLU A 46 -15.11 11.06 7.26
C GLU A 46 -14.71 12.21 6.34
N LEU A 47 -13.93 11.95 5.30
CA LEU A 47 -13.56 12.97 4.32
C LEU A 47 -14.80 13.51 3.59
N ILE A 48 -15.74 12.64 3.21
CA ILE A 48 -17.04 13.07 2.62
C ILE A 48 -17.84 13.91 3.61
N ARG A 49 -17.90 13.49 4.88
CA ARG A 49 -18.65 14.22 5.91
C ARG A 49 -18.07 15.61 6.11
N LYS A 50 -16.76 15.72 6.25
CA LYS A 50 -16.07 17.01 6.45
C LYS A 50 -16.15 17.93 5.24
N GLU A 51 -16.14 17.38 4.02
CA GLU A 51 -16.37 18.16 2.80
C GLU A 51 -17.81 18.74 2.75
N LYS A 52 -18.82 17.93 3.14
CA LYS A 52 -20.22 18.40 3.24
C LYS A 52 -20.43 19.47 4.29
N LEU A 53 -19.69 19.43 5.40
CA LEU A 53 -19.72 20.45 6.45
C LEU A 53 -18.94 21.72 6.08
N GLY A 54 -18.22 21.72 4.96
CA GLY A 54 -17.38 22.84 4.54
C GLY A 54 -16.05 22.98 5.30
N GLU A 55 -15.71 22.00 6.14
CA GLU A 55 -14.45 21.96 6.91
C GLU A 55 -13.25 21.66 6.01
N ILE A 56 -13.46 20.84 4.97
CA ILE A 56 -12.46 20.52 3.95
C ILE A 56 -13.01 20.97 2.59
N GLN A 57 -12.19 21.68 1.83
CA GLN A 57 -12.56 22.08 0.48
C GLN A 57 -11.96 21.14 -0.57
N PRO A 58 -12.67 20.84 -1.67
CA PRO A 58 -12.11 20.09 -2.78
C PRO A 58 -10.88 20.80 -3.34
N THR A 59 -9.85 20.04 -3.65
CA THR A 59 -8.57 20.57 -4.13
C THR A 59 -8.63 20.76 -5.64
N LYS A 60 -8.27 21.96 -6.12
CA LYS A 60 -8.11 22.22 -7.56
C LYS A 60 -6.74 21.75 -8.01
N LYS A 61 -6.68 20.82 -8.95
CA LYS A 61 -5.43 20.34 -9.55
C LYS A 61 -5.42 20.67 -11.05
N LYS A 62 -4.33 21.25 -11.52
CA LYS A 62 -4.08 21.42 -12.95
C LYS A 62 -3.53 20.10 -13.49
N VAL A 63 -4.26 19.49 -14.40
CA VAL A 63 -3.88 18.24 -15.06
C VAL A 63 -3.77 18.50 -16.56
N THR A 64 -2.69 18.08 -17.16
CA THR A 64 -2.54 18.14 -18.61
C THR A 64 -3.21 16.93 -19.24
N ILE A 65 -4.28 17.18 -19.99
CA ILE A 65 -5.06 16.15 -20.68
C ILE A 65 -4.58 16.04 -22.13
N GLY A 66 -4.53 14.79 -22.60
CA GLY A 66 -4.17 14.51 -24.01
C GLY A 66 -2.67 14.49 -24.28
N ASN A 67 -1.84 14.31 -23.25
CA ASN A 67 -0.41 14.07 -23.44
C ASN A 67 -0.18 12.81 -24.28
N PRO A 68 0.85 12.82 -25.16
CA PRO A 68 1.31 11.61 -25.82
C PRO A 68 1.88 10.63 -24.78
N PRO A 69 1.91 9.31 -25.10
CA PRO A 69 2.55 8.32 -24.23
C PRO A 69 3.98 8.74 -23.88
N SER A 70 4.26 8.87 -22.58
CA SER A 70 5.61 9.19 -22.11
C SER A 70 6.42 7.91 -21.94
N PHE A 71 7.65 7.91 -22.46
CA PHE A 71 8.57 6.77 -22.28
C PHE A 71 8.81 6.45 -20.81
N VAL A 72 8.97 7.48 -19.96
CA VAL A 72 9.21 7.29 -18.53
C VAL A 72 8.00 6.64 -17.85
N GLU A 73 6.78 7.09 -18.15
CA GLU A 73 5.56 6.50 -17.61
C GLU A 73 5.41 5.04 -18.04
N MET A 74 5.67 4.74 -19.30
CA MET A 74 5.63 3.36 -19.81
C MET A 74 6.69 2.48 -19.16
N LEU A 75 7.91 3.00 -18.96
CA LEU A 75 8.98 2.27 -18.28
C LEU A 75 8.61 1.97 -16.81
N ILE A 76 8.05 2.96 -16.09
CA ILE A 76 7.59 2.75 -14.71
C ILE A 76 6.47 1.70 -14.68
N THR A 77 5.50 1.77 -15.58
CA THR A 77 4.42 0.78 -15.67
C THR A 77 4.98 -0.60 -15.99
N PHE A 78 5.93 -0.69 -16.92
CA PHE A 78 6.57 -1.95 -17.26
C PHE A 78 7.29 -2.56 -16.06
N LEU A 79 8.13 -1.80 -15.36
CA LEU A 79 8.90 -2.28 -14.22
C LEU A 79 7.99 -2.69 -13.05
N THR A 80 7.00 -1.87 -12.71
CA THR A 80 6.06 -2.18 -11.63
C THR A 80 5.19 -3.40 -11.95
N SER A 81 4.66 -3.48 -13.16
CA SER A 81 3.86 -4.62 -13.62
C SER A 81 4.71 -5.89 -13.76
N PHE A 82 5.99 -5.76 -14.15
CA PHE A 82 6.93 -6.89 -14.18
C PHE A 82 7.14 -7.47 -12.79
N ILE A 83 7.46 -6.64 -11.80
CA ILE A 83 7.67 -7.09 -10.41
C ILE A 83 6.41 -7.78 -9.87
N LEU A 84 5.24 -7.17 -10.09
CA LEU A 84 3.96 -7.76 -9.66
C LEU A 84 3.70 -9.09 -10.36
N GLY A 85 3.82 -9.14 -11.68
CA GLY A 85 3.61 -10.36 -12.46
C GLY A 85 4.61 -11.46 -12.12
N PHE A 86 5.89 -11.10 -11.94
CA PHE A 86 6.95 -12.01 -11.53
C PHE A 86 6.63 -12.71 -10.21
N LYS A 87 6.14 -11.94 -9.22
CA LYS A 87 5.79 -12.47 -7.90
C LYS A 87 4.43 -13.16 -7.88
N ILE A 88 3.39 -12.60 -8.47
CA ILE A 88 2.05 -13.18 -8.47
C ILE A 88 2.01 -14.53 -9.19
N ILE A 89 2.59 -14.61 -10.38
CA ILE A 89 2.67 -15.90 -11.10
C ILE A 89 3.66 -16.84 -10.42
N GLY A 90 4.72 -16.28 -9.81
CA GLY A 90 5.67 -17.03 -8.99
C GLY A 90 5.02 -17.73 -7.78
N LEU A 91 3.99 -17.15 -7.18
CA LEU A 91 3.21 -17.80 -6.10
C LEU A 91 2.68 -19.16 -6.49
N VAL A 92 2.26 -19.32 -7.76
CA VAL A 92 1.76 -20.61 -8.27
C VAL A 92 2.92 -21.55 -8.58
N THR A 93 4.01 -21.03 -9.16
CA THR A 93 5.16 -21.84 -9.58
C THR A 93 5.97 -22.37 -8.39
N TYR A 94 6.10 -21.58 -7.33
CA TYR A 94 6.88 -21.89 -6.12
C TYR A 94 5.98 -22.11 -4.89
N TYR A 95 4.80 -22.69 -5.12
CA TYR A 95 3.74 -22.81 -4.11
C TYR A 95 4.19 -23.42 -2.79
N ASP A 96 4.96 -24.54 -2.83
CA ASP A 96 5.44 -25.22 -1.63
C ASP A 96 6.41 -24.36 -0.80
N GLN A 97 7.27 -23.59 -1.48
CA GLN A 97 8.18 -22.65 -0.81
C GLN A 97 7.43 -21.48 -0.19
N VAL A 98 6.41 -20.98 -0.90
CA VAL A 98 5.55 -19.90 -0.42
C VAL A 98 4.79 -20.34 0.84
N ILE A 99 4.26 -21.56 0.87
CA ILE A 99 3.60 -22.10 2.05
C ILE A 99 4.59 -22.23 3.22
N ALA A 100 5.82 -22.69 2.96
CA ALA A 100 6.81 -22.88 3.99
C ALA A 100 7.25 -21.54 4.62
N ASN A 101 7.56 -20.55 3.80
CA ASN A 101 7.98 -19.21 4.25
C ASN A 101 7.57 -18.11 3.26
N PRO A 102 6.33 -17.57 3.36
CA PRO A 102 5.84 -16.53 2.45
C PRO A 102 6.71 -15.27 2.43
N GLN A 103 7.28 -14.90 3.58
CA GLN A 103 8.10 -13.70 3.69
C GLN A 103 9.42 -13.87 2.94
N ALA A 104 10.10 -15.00 3.10
CA ALA A 104 11.32 -15.28 2.36
C ALA A 104 11.09 -15.26 0.85
N PHE A 105 9.98 -15.82 0.37
CA PHE A 105 9.62 -15.78 -1.05
C PHE A 105 9.43 -14.36 -1.57
N VAL A 106 8.71 -13.49 -0.86
CA VAL A 106 8.45 -12.10 -1.32
C VAL A 106 9.75 -11.36 -1.58
N PHE A 107 10.79 -11.57 -0.78
CA PHE A 107 12.08 -10.88 -0.90
C PHE A 107 13.17 -11.70 -1.59
N SER A 108 12.89 -12.95 -1.95
CA SER A 108 13.78 -13.75 -2.78
C SER A 108 13.83 -13.22 -4.22
N LEU A 109 14.80 -13.67 -4.98
CA LEU A 109 14.87 -13.49 -6.43
C LEU A 109 14.08 -14.58 -7.18
N GLU A 110 13.33 -15.40 -6.46
CA GLU A 110 12.46 -16.43 -7.02
C GLU A 110 11.15 -15.83 -7.52
N GLY A 111 10.68 -16.31 -8.65
CA GLY A 111 9.47 -15.85 -9.30
C GLY A 111 9.38 -16.31 -10.74
N SER A 112 8.29 -15.99 -11.40
CA SER A 112 8.06 -16.38 -12.80
C SER A 112 8.49 -15.28 -13.76
N TRP A 113 9.65 -15.45 -14.42
CA TRP A 113 10.11 -14.53 -15.46
C TRP A 113 9.09 -14.37 -16.59
N LEU A 114 8.50 -15.50 -17.01
CA LEU A 114 7.45 -15.49 -18.04
C LEU A 114 6.23 -14.70 -17.59
N GLY A 115 5.78 -14.92 -16.34
CA GLY A 115 4.69 -14.16 -15.74
C GLY A 115 4.97 -12.67 -15.66
N GLY A 116 6.17 -12.30 -15.22
CA GLY A 116 6.63 -10.92 -15.16
C GLY A 116 6.59 -10.22 -16.52
N ILE A 117 7.22 -10.82 -17.53
CA ILE A 117 7.28 -10.26 -18.89
C ILE A 117 5.86 -10.16 -19.48
N THR A 118 5.06 -11.21 -19.37
CA THR A 118 3.70 -11.23 -19.95
C THR A 118 2.82 -10.14 -19.35
N ILE A 119 2.77 -10.01 -18.02
CA ILE A 119 1.95 -8.99 -17.36
C ILE A 119 2.48 -7.59 -17.66
N ALA A 120 3.81 -7.40 -17.67
CA ALA A 120 4.42 -6.12 -18.03
C ALA A 120 4.06 -5.69 -19.46
N MET A 121 4.16 -6.60 -20.40
CA MET A 121 3.80 -6.32 -21.82
C MET A 121 2.33 -5.99 -21.97
N LEU A 122 1.43 -6.76 -21.33
CA LEU A 122 0.00 -6.50 -21.38
C LEU A 122 -0.36 -5.14 -20.77
N ALA A 123 0.17 -4.85 -19.58
CA ALA A 123 -0.11 -3.59 -18.88
C ALA A 123 0.41 -2.38 -19.67
N THR A 124 1.66 -2.46 -20.17
CA THR A 124 2.27 -1.36 -20.94
C THR A 124 1.57 -1.16 -22.29
N SER A 125 1.19 -2.24 -22.98
CA SER A 125 0.45 -2.17 -24.23
C SER A 125 -0.94 -1.56 -24.03
N TYR A 126 -1.63 -1.94 -22.95
CA TYR A 126 -2.92 -1.36 -22.58
C TYR A 126 -2.82 0.11 -22.24
N GLN A 127 -1.81 0.51 -21.47
CA GLN A 127 -1.55 1.93 -21.16
C GLN A 127 -1.25 2.73 -22.44
N TYR A 128 -0.38 2.21 -23.29
CA TYR A 128 -0.07 2.86 -24.58
C TYR A 128 -1.32 3.03 -25.44
N TYR A 129 -2.16 1.99 -25.53
CA TYR A 129 -3.41 2.05 -26.30
C TYR A 129 -4.35 3.14 -25.77
N ILE A 130 -4.57 3.21 -24.45
CA ILE A 130 -5.45 4.21 -23.83
C ILE A 130 -4.88 5.62 -24.01
N GLN A 131 -3.60 5.82 -23.75
CA GLN A 131 -2.97 7.14 -23.89
C GLN A 131 -2.98 7.61 -25.36
N ASN A 132 -2.69 6.72 -26.29
CA ASN A 132 -2.71 7.06 -27.72
C ASN A 132 -4.10 7.36 -28.25
N LYS A 133 -5.14 6.64 -27.74
CA LYS A 133 -6.55 6.90 -28.06
C LYS A 133 -7.01 8.27 -27.55
N ASN A 134 -6.55 8.67 -26.36
CA ASN A 134 -6.93 9.92 -25.70
C ASN A 134 -5.99 11.08 -26.04
N LYS A 135 -5.02 10.88 -26.90
CA LYS A 135 -4.04 11.89 -27.32
C LYS A 135 -4.74 13.02 -28.09
N LEU A 136 -4.49 14.24 -27.65
CA LEU A 136 -4.94 15.45 -28.35
C LEU A 136 -3.82 16.00 -29.25
N LYS A 137 -4.17 16.68 -30.34
CA LYS A 137 -3.18 17.36 -31.21
C LYS A 137 -2.38 18.42 -30.44
N VAL A 138 -3.03 19.09 -29.47
CA VAL A 138 -2.38 20.01 -28.54
C VAL A 138 -2.87 19.63 -27.14
N PRO A 139 -1.98 19.26 -26.22
CA PRO A 139 -2.34 18.98 -24.85
C PRO A 139 -3.00 20.21 -24.20
N LYS A 140 -4.07 19.99 -23.44
CA LYS A 140 -4.78 21.06 -22.74
C LYS A 140 -4.54 20.93 -21.24
N ILE A 141 -4.32 22.06 -20.59
CA ILE A 141 -4.31 22.12 -19.12
C ILE A 141 -5.74 22.37 -18.67
N GLU A 142 -6.31 21.43 -17.95
CA GLU A 142 -7.63 21.56 -17.35
C GLU A 142 -7.51 21.58 -15.83
N GLU A 143 -8.29 22.45 -15.20
CA GLU A 143 -8.43 22.45 -13.74
C GLU A 143 -9.51 21.44 -13.38
N ILE A 144 -9.08 20.33 -12.75
CA ILE A 144 -10.00 19.34 -12.20
C ILE A 144 -10.21 19.58 -10.72
N ILE A 145 -11.46 19.42 -10.29
CA ILE A 145 -11.82 19.45 -8.88
C ILE A 145 -11.66 18.03 -8.34
N VAL A 146 -10.74 17.84 -7.39
CA VAL A 146 -10.50 16.57 -6.72
C VAL A 146 -11.25 16.59 -5.39
N PRO A 147 -12.33 15.81 -5.23
CA PRO A 147 -13.07 15.72 -3.98
C PRO A 147 -12.19 15.20 -2.84
N ALA A 148 -12.48 15.57 -1.60
CA ALA A 148 -11.71 15.14 -0.44
C ALA A 148 -11.66 13.60 -0.30
N LYS A 149 -12.71 12.90 -0.67
CA LYS A 149 -12.77 11.43 -0.65
C LYS A 149 -11.67 10.74 -1.49
N ASP A 150 -11.21 11.39 -2.56
CA ASP A 150 -10.19 10.83 -3.45
C ASP A 150 -8.78 10.93 -2.85
N GLN A 151 -8.63 11.64 -1.72
CA GLN A 151 -7.40 11.68 -0.93
C GLN A 151 -7.22 10.42 -0.07
N MET A 152 -8.24 9.57 0.06
CA MET A 152 -8.18 8.35 0.90
C MET A 152 -7.00 7.44 0.51
N TRP A 153 -6.88 7.07 -0.76
CA TRP A 153 -5.80 6.18 -1.19
C TRP A 153 -4.41 6.76 -1.00
N PRO A 154 -4.13 8.00 -1.43
CA PRO A 154 -2.86 8.64 -1.13
C PRO A 154 -2.53 8.66 0.37
N VAL A 155 -3.49 8.99 1.23
CA VAL A 155 -3.29 9.01 2.69
C VAL A 155 -2.92 7.63 3.21
N ILE A 156 -3.64 6.58 2.80
CA ILE A 156 -3.34 5.20 3.20
C ILE A 156 -1.93 4.79 2.74
N PHE A 157 -1.58 5.02 1.47
CA PHE A 157 -0.26 4.68 0.95
C PHE A 157 0.86 5.41 1.68
N ILE A 158 0.68 6.70 1.96
CA ILE A 158 1.64 7.48 2.74
C ILE A 158 1.76 6.93 4.16
N ALA A 159 0.63 6.65 4.82
CA ALA A 159 0.64 6.08 6.16
C ALA A 159 1.36 4.73 6.23
N VAL A 160 1.12 3.84 5.27
CA VAL A 160 1.79 2.52 5.20
C VAL A 160 3.29 2.68 4.95
N ILE A 161 3.68 3.43 3.92
CA ILE A 161 5.10 3.57 3.54
C ILE A 161 5.88 4.25 4.65
N PHE A 162 5.43 5.40 5.12
CA PHE A 162 6.12 6.17 6.16
C PHE A 162 6.00 5.52 7.53
N GLY A 163 4.92 4.76 7.77
CA GLY A 163 4.77 3.93 8.95
C GLY A 163 5.85 2.83 9.02
N ILE A 164 6.06 2.10 7.94
CA ILE A 164 7.11 1.06 7.88
C ILE A 164 8.50 1.69 8.01
N ILE A 165 8.77 2.76 7.28
CA ILE A 165 10.05 3.48 7.36
C ILE A 165 10.30 3.98 8.78
N GLY A 166 9.32 4.63 9.40
CA GLY A 166 9.43 5.14 10.76
C GLY A 166 9.63 4.04 11.79
N ALA A 167 8.85 2.96 11.70
CA ALA A 167 8.99 1.80 12.58
C ALA A 167 10.39 1.19 12.48
N LYS A 168 10.95 1.12 11.28
CA LYS A 168 12.28 0.59 11.04
C LYS A 168 13.39 1.50 11.57
N ILE A 169 13.31 2.81 11.28
CA ILE A 169 14.28 3.80 11.76
C ILE A 169 14.34 3.78 13.30
N PHE A 170 13.20 3.85 13.97
CA PHE A 170 13.16 3.88 15.43
C PHE A 170 13.66 2.58 16.04
N HIS A 171 13.36 1.43 15.43
CA HIS A 171 13.92 0.16 15.87
C HIS A 171 15.45 0.16 15.81
N GLN A 172 16.06 0.68 14.72
CA GLN A 172 17.51 0.76 14.61
C GLN A 172 18.11 1.74 15.65
N LEU A 173 17.41 2.83 15.94
CA LEU A 173 17.84 3.77 16.99
C LEU A 173 17.79 3.14 18.39
N GLU A 174 16.79 2.31 18.67
CA GLU A 174 16.68 1.57 19.94
C GLU A 174 17.73 0.45 20.06
N ASN A 175 18.14 -0.15 18.92
CA ASN A 175 19.09 -1.27 18.87
C ASN A 175 20.34 -0.91 18.07
N MET A 176 20.95 0.24 18.41
CA MET A 176 22.10 0.78 17.67
C MET A 176 23.30 -0.17 17.63
N GLY A 177 23.51 -0.99 18.68
CA GLY A 177 24.59 -1.96 18.72
C GLY A 177 24.45 -3.04 17.64
N ASP A 178 23.26 -3.61 17.49
CA ASP A 178 22.98 -4.63 16.48
C ASP A 178 23.04 -4.02 15.07
N PHE A 179 22.55 -2.79 14.93
CA PHE A 179 22.61 -2.05 13.66
C PHE A 179 24.06 -1.80 13.22
N LEU A 180 24.93 -1.39 14.12
CA LEU A 180 26.36 -1.15 13.80
C LEU A 180 27.11 -2.45 13.48
N ALA A 181 26.70 -3.58 14.06
CA ALA A 181 27.28 -4.89 13.77
C ALA A 181 26.93 -5.41 12.37
N ASP A 182 25.68 -5.27 11.93
CA ASP A 182 25.20 -5.63 10.58
C ASP A 182 24.15 -4.63 10.07
N PRO A 183 24.55 -3.50 9.48
CA PRO A 183 23.63 -2.48 9.02
C PRO A 183 22.68 -2.97 7.92
N ILE A 184 23.20 -3.76 6.98
CA ILE A 184 22.43 -4.22 5.82
C ILE A 184 21.42 -5.27 6.24
N GLY A 185 21.85 -6.30 6.98
CA GLY A 185 20.94 -7.33 7.47
C GLY A 185 19.87 -6.76 8.41
N SER A 186 20.23 -5.83 9.29
CA SER A 186 19.29 -5.14 10.17
C SER A 186 18.24 -4.34 9.43
N LEU A 187 18.60 -3.60 8.36
CA LEU A 187 17.65 -2.83 7.55
C LEU A 187 16.67 -3.72 6.79
N PHE A 188 17.13 -4.82 6.23
CA PHE A 188 16.31 -5.73 5.43
C PHE A 188 15.66 -6.86 6.23
N SER A 189 15.94 -6.96 7.54
CA SER A 189 15.26 -7.95 8.41
C SER A 189 13.77 -7.61 8.55
N PHE A 190 12.92 -8.63 8.61
CA PHE A 190 11.47 -8.47 8.87
C PHE A 190 11.14 -8.33 10.35
N SER A 191 12.07 -8.66 11.21
CA SER A 191 11.98 -8.44 12.65
C SER A 191 12.35 -7.01 12.99
N GLY A 192 11.86 -6.54 14.13
CA GLY A 192 12.22 -5.24 14.65
C GLY A 192 11.52 -4.08 13.98
N LEU A 193 10.25 -3.90 14.35
CA LEU A 193 9.44 -2.74 13.98
C LEU A 193 8.91 -2.10 15.27
N THR A 194 9.30 -0.85 15.52
CA THR A 194 8.81 -0.09 16.67
C THR A 194 7.52 0.61 16.32
N PHE A 195 6.42 0.25 16.98
CA PHE A 195 5.10 0.80 16.72
C PHE A 195 5.06 2.34 16.80
N TYR A 196 5.63 2.91 17.86
CA TYR A 196 5.62 4.36 18.06
C TYR A 196 6.41 5.12 16.99
N GLY A 197 7.52 4.57 16.54
CA GLY A 197 8.30 5.15 15.44
C GLY A 197 7.48 5.23 14.15
N GLY A 198 6.77 4.15 13.83
CA GLY A 198 5.85 4.11 12.71
C GLY A 198 4.74 5.14 12.82
N LEU A 199 4.09 5.22 13.98
CA LEU A 199 2.99 6.15 14.24
C LEU A 199 3.43 7.61 14.10
N ILE A 200 4.56 7.99 14.69
CA ILE A 200 5.07 9.37 14.66
C ILE A 200 5.37 9.80 13.22
N VAL A 201 6.13 8.97 12.49
CA VAL A 201 6.56 9.32 11.13
C VAL A 201 5.38 9.30 10.15
N ALA A 202 4.48 8.32 10.25
CA ALA A 202 3.27 8.27 9.45
C ALA A 202 2.36 9.48 9.69
N THR A 203 2.17 9.85 10.96
CA THR A 203 1.35 11.02 11.33
C THR A 203 1.92 12.30 10.73
N GLY A 204 3.24 12.53 10.86
CA GLY A 204 3.91 13.68 10.25
C GLY A 204 3.77 13.72 8.73
N ALA A 205 3.98 12.58 8.07
CA ALA A 205 3.88 12.49 6.62
C ALA A 205 2.45 12.70 6.09
N VAL A 206 1.45 12.12 6.76
CA VAL A 206 0.02 12.30 6.41
C VAL A 206 -0.41 13.74 6.62
N GLY A 207 0.00 14.35 7.72
CA GLY A 207 -0.30 15.77 7.99
C GLY A 207 0.33 16.69 6.95
N TYR A 208 1.61 16.52 6.64
CA TYR A 208 2.30 17.27 5.58
C TYR A 208 1.61 17.11 4.21
N TYR A 209 1.21 15.88 3.88
CA TYR A 209 0.43 15.62 2.66
C TYR A 209 -0.91 16.36 2.66
N GLY A 210 -1.63 16.35 3.79
CA GLY A 210 -2.88 17.08 3.96
C GLY A 210 -2.72 18.56 3.68
N GLU A 211 -1.79 19.21 4.35
CA GLU A 211 -1.52 20.64 4.18
C GLU A 211 -1.16 21.00 2.73
N LYS A 212 -0.30 20.20 2.09
CA LYS A 212 0.06 20.38 0.69
C LYS A 212 -1.13 20.27 -0.27
N ASN A 213 -2.18 19.53 0.12
CA ASN A 213 -3.41 19.38 -0.65
C ASN A 213 -4.57 20.27 -0.13
N GLY A 214 -4.27 21.28 0.70
CA GLY A 214 -5.26 22.24 1.19
C GLY A 214 -6.15 21.73 2.34
N ILE A 215 -5.79 20.62 2.96
CA ILE A 215 -6.47 20.07 4.13
C ILE A 215 -5.64 20.44 5.37
N LYS A 216 -6.19 21.29 6.24
CA LYS A 216 -5.52 21.67 7.48
C LYS A 216 -5.23 20.45 8.34
N TRP A 217 -4.12 20.50 9.09
CA TRP A 217 -3.68 19.44 9.98
C TRP A 217 -4.79 18.91 10.90
N GLU A 218 -5.51 19.83 11.55
CA GLU A 218 -6.58 19.47 12.51
C GLU A 218 -7.67 18.62 11.82
N HIS A 219 -8.11 19.05 10.62
CA HIS A 219 -9.14 18.31 9.89
C HIS A 219 -8.67 16.96 9.36
N MET A 220 -7.37 16.85 9.00
CA MET A 220 -6.78 15.58 8.61
C MET A 220 -6.66 14.63 9.82
N ALA A 221 -6.18 15.13 10.95
CA ALA A 221 -6.07 14.36 12.18
C ALA A 221 -7.45 13.84 12.65
N ASP A 222 -8.46 14.70 12.66
CA ASP A 222 -9.84 14.33 13.00
C ASP A 222 -10.44 13.30 12.04
N ALA A 223 -10.09 13.32 10.76
CA ALA A 223 -10.57 12.34 9.78
C ALA A 223 -9.88 10.98 9.92
N VAL A 224 -8.58 10.99 10.28
CA VAL A 224 -7.77 9.78 10.42
C VAL A 224 -7.98 9.09 11.76
N ALA A 225 -8.20 9.83 12.86
CA ALA A 225 -8.29 9.29 14.21
C ALA A 225 -9.35 8.19 14.37
N PRO A 226 -10.62 8.35 13.93
CA PRO A 226 -11.62 7.29 14.03
C PRO A 226 -11.21 6.05 13.23
N SER A 227 -10.61 6.25 12.07
CA SER A 227 -10.14 5.17 11.18
C SER A 227 -9.03 4.35 11.84
N LEU A 228 -8.10 5.01 12.54
CA LEU A 228 -7.02 4.37 13.30
C LEU A 228 -7.57 3.55 14.49
N ILE A 229 -8.53 4.09 15.24
CA ILE A 229 -9.14 3.38 16.37
C ILE A 229 -9.83 2.10 15.90
N ILE A 230 -10.57 2.18 14.79
CA ILE A 230 -11.25 1.02 14.21
C ILE A 230 -10.24 0.00 13.68
N ALA A 231 -9.20 0.44 12.98
CA ALA A 231 -8.14 -0.44 12.51
C ALA A 231 -7.41 -1.16 13.65
N TYR A 232 -7.24 -0.49 14.80
CA TYR A 232 -6.64 -1.11 15.99
C TYR A 232 -7.54 -2.13 16.66
N GLY A 233 -8.86 -1.96 16.57
CA GLY A 233 -9.85 -2.86 17.14
C GLY A 233 -10.28 -4.03 16.26
N THR A 234 -9.82 -4.05 14.98
CA THR A 234 -10.11 -5.11 14.01
C THR A 234 -9.04 -6.19 14.03
#